data_215380f6d659daac0f0774ece3ab04cb
#
_entry.id   215380f6d659daac0f0774ece3ab04cb
#
_cell.length_a   1.000
_cell.length_b   1.000
_cell.length_c   1.000
_cell.angle_alpha   90.00
_cell.angle_beta   90.00
_cell.angle_gamma   90.00
#
_symmetry.space_group_name_H-M   'P 1'
#
loop_
_entity.id
_entity.type
_entity.pdbx_description
1 polymer ?
#
loop_
_entity_poly.entity_id
_entity_poly.type
_entity_poly.pdbx_seq_one_letter_code
_entity_poly.pdbx_strand_id
1 'polypeptide(L)'
;MSSSTGDNIKISVFGESHGEAIGCVIDGLPAGVRLDMDAVCKDMSRRAPGKDKTATPRLEKDITHILSGVLDGTTTGAPLAMMIENTNTKSGDYSNLMTVPRPSHSDYPAFVKYNGFNDIRGGGHFSGRLTAPIVFAGAVAKQILAQKGITVGAHIKQIGSVCDTAVDYNDISVDMLNKLSSMTFSVVDESVEEKMRAEVEKARLNLDSVGGVVECFAVGLPVGVGGNIFDTVESKLASILFGIPAVKGVQFGLGFDFADKNASKVNDEYEIKDGKVATLSNNNGGVLGGMTDGAPVVVSVAFKPTPSIASKQRSVNLQTMQNAELEIKGRHDPCIVPRAVPVVEAAVAIGLLDLMM
;
A
#
# COMPACT_ATOMS: atom_id res chain seq x y z
N MET A 1 5.74 19.10 8.94
CA MET A 1 5.80 17.86 8.14
C MET A 1 5.28 16.73 9.00
N SER A 2 4.39 15.92 8.50
CA SER A 2 3.78 14.89 9.35
C SER A 2 4.02 13.51 8.72
N SER A 3 4.50 12.57 9.54
CA SER A 3 4.47 11.12 9.28
C SER A 3 3.28 10.50 9.99
N SER A 4 2.22 11.30 10.18
CA SER A 4 0.99 10.92 10.86
C SER A 4 -0.21 11.17 9.96
N THR A 5 -1.21 10.30 10.06
CA THR A 5 -2.49 10.38 9.34
C THR A 5 -3.63 9.99 10.26
N GLY A 6 -4.88 10.28 9.85
CA GLY A 6 -6.11 9.92 10.53
C GLY A 6 -6.65 11.03 11.42
N ASP A 7 -7.94 11.01 11.61
CA ASP A 7 -8.71 11.97 12.43
C ASP A 7 -9.16 11.34 13.75
N ASN A 8 -9.80 10.19 13.69
CA ASN A 8 -10.26 9.40 14.83
C ASN A 8 -9.24 8.32 15.22
N ILE A 9 -8.72 7.60 14.22
CA ILE A 9 -7.62 6.64 14.38
C ILE A 9 -6.33 7.28 13.86
N LYS A 10 -5.50 7.80 14.75
CA LYS A 10 -4.26 8.47 14.38
C LYS A 10 -3.10 7.49 14.33
N ILE A 11 -2.42 7.47 13.19
CA ILE A 11 -1.25 6.61 13.01
C ILE A 11 -0.04 7.50 12.76
N SER A 12 1.01 7.32 13.56
CA SER A 12 2.31 7.96 13.39
C SER A 12 3.36 6.90 13.07
N VAL A 13 4.02 7.01 11.91
CA VAL A 13 5.11 6.13 11.50
C VAL A 13 6.44 6.80 11.81
N PHE A 14 7.38 6.06 12.40
CA PHE A 14 8.71 6.55 12.77
C PHE A 14 9.83 5.62 12.31
N GLY A 15 11.06 6.12 12.37
CA GLY A 15 12.27 5.40 12.04
C GLY A 15 12.75 5.62 10.61
N GLU A 16 13.85 5.00 10.27
CA GLU A 16 14.55 5.11 9.00
C GLU A 16 15.07 3.74 8.58
N SER A 17 15.21 3.51 7.27
CA SER A 17 15.56 2.20 6.71
C SER A 17 16.84 1.58 7.30
N HIS A 18 17.82 2.42 7.66
CA HIS A 18 19.11 2.02 8.22
C HIS A 18 19.35 2.59 9.63
N GLY A 19 18.29 3.12 10.28
CA GLY A 19 18.29 3.42 11.69
C GLY A 19 18.18 2.13 12.52
N GLU A 20 18.11 2.25 13.84
CA GLU A 20 18.04 1.10 14.77
C GLU A 20 16.73 0.33 14.60
N ALA A 21 15.61 1.04 14.43
CA ALA A 21 14.30 0.46 14.29
C ALA A 21 13.37 1.33 13.43
N ILE A 22 12.27 0.73 12.98
CA ILE A 22 11.10 1.39 12.42
C ILE A 22 9.88 0.98 13.21
N GLY A 23 8.83 1.80 13.22
CA GLY A 23 7.61 1.43 13.94
C GLY A 23 6.47 2.38 13.70
N CYS A 24 5.38 2.15 14.42
CA CYS A 24 4.24 3.04 14.46
C CYS A 24 3.63 3.15 15.86
N VAL A 25 2.92 4.24 16.05
CA VAL A 25 1.99 4.45 17.16
C VAL A 25 0.59 4.59 16.54
N ILE A 26 -0.37 3.84 17.07
CA ILE A 26 -1.78 3.87 16.68
C ILE A 26 -2.55 4.38 17.89
N ASP A 27 -3.16 5.55 17.78
CA ASP A 27 -3.99 6.16 18.82
C ASP A 27 -5.46 6.15 18.39
N GLY A 28 -6.38 6.05 19.35
CA GLY A 28 -7.83 6.01 19.11
C GLY A 28 -8.41 4.61 18.92
N LEU A 29 -7.63 3.53 19.08
CA LEU A 29 -8.18 2.17 19.02
C LEU A 29 -9.16 1.89 20.17
N PRO A 30 -10.29 1.23 19.91
CA PRO A 30 -11.21 0.83 20.96
C PRO A 30 -10.55 -0.16 21.93
N ALA A 31 -10.85 -0.04 23.22
CA ALA A 31 -10.46 -1.03 24.23
C ALA A 31 -11.26 -2.32 24.07
N GLY A 32 -10.67 -3.45 24.50
CA GLY A 32 -11.35 -4.74 24.55
C GLY A 32 -11.35 -5.53 23.25
N VAL A 33 -10.61 -5.12 22.22
CA VAL A 33 -10.47 -5.88 20.98
C VAL A 33 -9.39 -6.95 21.17
N ARG A 34 -9.78 -8.21 21.06
CA ARG A 34 -8.84 -9.34 21.04
C ARG A 34 -8.13 -9.37 19.69
N LEU A 35 -6.79 -9.26 19.69
CA LEU A 35 -5.97 -9.30 18.50
C LEU A 35 -5.49 -10.72 18.19
N ASP A 36 -5.68 -11.16 16.96
CA ASP A 36 -5.05 -12.36 16.40
C ASP A 36 -3.69 -11.95 15.82
N MET A 37 -2.63 -12.25 16.58
CA MET A 37 -1.26 -11.92 16.17
C MET A 37 -0.75 -12.81 15.04
N ASP A 38 -1.28 -14.01 14.86
CA ASP A 38 -0.92 -14.90 13.74
C ASP A 38 -1.44 -14.29 12.41
N ALA A 39 -2.66 -13.74 12.42
CA ALA A 39 -3.19 -12.99 11.28
C ALA A 39 -2.36 -11.74 10.98
N VAL A 40 -1.90 -10.99 12.00
CA VAL A 40 -0.97 -9.86 11.83
C VAL A 40 0.34 -10.34 11.19
N CYS A 41 0.94 -11.40 11.72
CA CYS A 41 2.18 -11.98 11.19
C CYS A 41 2.03 -12.46 9.74
N LYS A 42 0.86 -12.98 9.37
CA LYS A 42 0.55 -13.39 8.00
C LYS A 42 0.59 -12.20 7.04
N ASP A 43 -0.09 -11.10 7.34
CA ASP A 43 -0.08 -9.89 6.51
C ASP A 43 1.32 -9.27 6.43
N MET A 44 2.03 -9.17 7.56
CA MET A 44 3.42 -8.72 7.60
C MET A 44 4.33 -9.57 6.71
N SER A 45 4.12 -10.89 6.71
CA SER A 45 4.91 -11.84 5.92
C SER A 45 4.68 -11.72 4.42
N ARG A 46 3.48 -11.32 3.97
CA ARG A 46 3.17 -11.05 2.55
C ARG A 46 3.94 -9.83 2.04
N ARG A 47 4.14 -8.83 2.90
CA ARG A 47 4.93 -7.65 2.57
C ARG A 47 6.44 -7.92 2.60
N ALA A 48 6.91 -8.79 3.49
CA ALA A 48 8.34 -9.02 3.70
C ALA A 48 9.05 -9.50 2.43
N PRO A 49 10.33 -9.09 2.19
CA PRO A 49 11.09 -9.54 1.03
C PRO A 49 11.55 -11.01 1.15
N GLY A 50 11.97 -11.60 0.03
CA GLY A 50 12.69 -12.89 0.02
C GLY A 50 11.83 -14.13 -0.10
N LYS A 51 10.52 -14.01 -0.28
CA LYS A 51 9.61 -15.16 -0.47
C LYS A 51 9.33 -15.50 -1.93
N ASP A 52 9.73 -14.64 -2.85
CA ASP A 52 9.45 -14.78 -4.26
C ASP A 52 10.73 -14.62 -5.08
N LYS A 53 10.90 -15.44 -6.14
CA LYS A 53 12.05 -15.38 -7.06
C LYS A 53 12.15 -14.04 -7.80
N THR A 54 11.04 -13.31 -7.93
CA THR A 54 10.97 -11.98 -8.57
C THR A 54 11.25 -10.83 -7.59
N ALA A 55 11.41 -11.12 -6.29
CA ALA A 55 11.75 -10.15 -5.26
C ALA A 55 13.25 -10.13 -4.96
N THR A 56 13.70 -9.08 -4.27
CA THR A 56 15.07 -9.00 -3.77
C THR A 56 15.42 -10.21 -2.87
N PRO A 57 16.63 -10.76 -2.95
CA PRO A 57 17.08 -11.85 -2.07
C PRO A 57 17.35 -11.40 -0.62
N ARG A 58 17.02 -10.17 -0.26
CA ARG A 58 17.11 -9.66 1.11
C ARG A 58 16.10 -10.40 1.99
N LEU A 59 16.55 -10.93 3.14
CA LEU A 59 15.68 -11.58 4.12
C LEU A 59 15.53 -10.66 5.33
N GLU A 60 14.29 -10.28 5.63
CA GLU A 60 13.93 -9.55 6.85
C GLU A 60 12.71 -10.24 7.47
N LYS A 61 12.84 -10.64 8.72
CA LYS A 61 11.76 -11.37 9.40
C LYS A 61 10.63 -10.48 9.89
N ASP A 62 10.84 -9.15 9.92
CA ASP A 62 9.87 -8.14 10.40
C ASP A 62 9.22 -8.53 11.75
N ILE A 63 10.06 -8.98 12.71
CA ILE A 63 9.58 -9.35 14.04
C ILE A 63 9.05 -8.10 14.73
N THR A 64 7.78 -8.15 15.11
CA THR A 64 7.08 -7.03 15.75
C THR A 64 7.22 -7.10 17.27
N HIS A 65 7.60 -5.98 17.88
CA HIS A 65 7.64 -5.80 19.34
C HIS A 65 6.55 -4.79 19.72
N ILE A 66 5.52 -5.26 20.43
CA ILE A 66 4.48 -4.38 20.98
C ILE A 66 4.97 -3.81 22.30
N LEU A 67 4.99 -2.48 22.41
CA LEU A 67 5.53 -1.75 23.56
C LEU A 67 4.44 -1.25 24.50
N SER A 68 3.22 -0.99 23.98
CA SER A 68 2.07 -0.50 24.76
C SER A 68 0.76 -0.76 24.01
N GLY A 69 -0.36 -0.51 24.68
CA GLY A 69 -1.71 -0.54 24.09
C GLY A 69 -2.33 -1.93 24.00
N VAL A 70 -1.62 -2.98 24.41
CA VAL A 70 -2.13 -4.38 24.44
C VAL A 70 -1.74 -5.05 25.75
N LEU A 71 -2.71 -5.70 26.39
CA LEU A 71 -2.51 -6.54 27.58
C LEU A 71 -3.15 -7.90 27.30
N ASP A 72 -2.40 -8.98 27.48
CA ASP A 72 -2.84 -10.37 27.24
C ASP A 72 -3.54 -10.56 25.88
N GLY A 73 -2.99 -9.90 24.84
CA GLY A 73 -3.50 -9.96 23.48
C GLY A 73 -4.77 -9.14 23.21
N THR A 74 -5.15 -8.27 24.15
CA THR A 74 -6.36 -7.43 24.04
C THR A 74 -6.01 -5.94 24.12
N THR A 75 -6.60 -5.11 23.28
CA THR A 75 -6.37 -3.67 23.28
C THR A 75 -6.85 -3.03 24.57
N THR A 76 -6.08 -2.08 25.12
CA THR A 76 -6.39 -1.42 26.38
C THR A 76 -7.05 -0.06 26.23
N GLY A 77 -7.08 0.49 25.00
CA GLY A 77 -7.50 1.87 24.74
C GLY A 77 -6.34 2.89 24.88
N ALA A 78 -5.20 2.50 25.46
CA ALA A 78 -3.99 3.32 25.39
C ALA A 78 -3.39 3.24 23.98
N PRO A 79 -2.57 4.23 23.53
CA PRO A 79 -1.89 4.17 22.25
C PRO A 79 -1.12 2.86 22.08
N LEU A 80 -1.38 2.15 20.98
CA LEU A 80 -0.66 0.93 20.62
C LEU A 80 0.64 1.33 19.93
N ALA A 81 1.76 1.11 20.60
CA ALA A 81 3.08 1.33 20.02
C ALA A 81 3.73 0.01 19.63
N MET A 82 4.27 -0.04 18.40
CA MET A 82 4.97 -1.20 17.86
C MET A 82 6.27 -0.78 17.21
N MET A 83 7.31 -1.60 17.34
CA MET A 83 8.58 -1.43 16.65
C MET A 83 9.06 -2.73 16.00
N ILE A 84 9.92 -2.58 14.99
CA ILE A 84 10.64 -3.63 14.27
C ILE A 84 12.12 -3.22 14.23
N GLU A 85 13.01 -4.04 14.75
CA GLU A 85 14.44 -3.80 14.65
C GLU A 85 14.98 -3.99 13.23
N ASN A 86 15.91 -3.13 12.81
CA ASN A 86 16.60 -3.24 11.54
C ASN A 86 17.86 -4.08 11.70
N THR A 87 17.78 -5.38 11.39
CA THR A 87 18.88 -6.33 11.62
C THR A 87 19.81 -6.55 10.42
N ASN A 88 19.42 -6.11 9.21
CA ASN A 88 20.16 -6.38 7.96
C ASN A 88 20.49 -5.08 7.19
N THR A 89 21.26 -4.19 7.85
CA THR A 89 21.67 -2.90 7.30
C THR A 89 23.10 -2.95 6.76
N LYS A 90 23.30 -2.77 5.44
CA LYS A 90 24.61 -2.64 4.79
C LYS A 90 24.79 -1.21 4.32
N SER A 91 25.25 -0.34 5.22
CA SER A 91 25.36 1.11 4.98
C SER A 91 26.43 1.48 3.94
N GLY A 92 27.43 0.64 3.73
CA GLY A 92 28.50 0.90 2.74
C GLY A 92 28.04 0.95 1.28
N ASP A 93 26.93 0.31 0.94
CA ASP A 93 26.38 0.26 -0.43
C ASP A 93 25.83 1.61 -0.92
N TYR A 94 25.74 2.63 -0.07
CA TYR A 94 25.09 3.91 -0.35
C TYR A 94 26.03 5.12 -0.35
N SER A 95 27.34 4.92 -0.23
CA SER A 95 28.32 6.00 -0.11
C SER A 95 28.35 6.93 -1.33
N ASN A 96 28.15 6.41 -2.55
CA ASN A 96 28.09 7.17 -3.78
C ASN A 96 26.78 7.99 -3.93
N LEU A 97 25.73 7.61 -3.25
CA LEU A 97 24.43 8.29 -3.29
C LEU A 97 24.37 9.55 -2.41
N MET A 98 25.38 9.75 -1.53
CA MET A 98 25.47 10.95 -0.69
C MET A 98 25.57 12.24 -1.50
N THR A 99 26.20 12.16 -2.66
CA THR A 99 26.46 13.33 -3.51
C THR A 99 25.79 13.25 -4.87
N VAL A 100 25.43 12.04 -5.33
CA VAL A 100 24.83 11.81 -6.65
C VAL A 100 23.44 11.18 -6.45
N PRO A 101 22.35 11.98 -6.50
CA PRO A 101 21.00 11.50 -6.22
C PRO A 101 20.50 10.57 -7.32
N ARG A 102 19.70 9.57 -6.92
CA ARG A 102 19.01 8.69 -7.86
C ARG A 102 17.94 9.44 -8.64
N PRO A 103 17.89 9.34 -9.97
CA PRO A 103 16.77 9.86 -10.76
C PRO A 103 15.43 9.29 -10.26
N SER A 104 14.40 10.13 -10.23
CA SER A 104 13.04 9.76 -9.80
C SER A 104 12.90 9.22 -8.35
N HIS A 105 13.95 9.35 -7.53
CA HIS A 105 13.91 9.07 -6.09
C HIS A 105 13.76 10.37 -5.28
N SER A 106 13.47 10.23 -3.98
CA SER A 106 13.37 11.36 -3.05
C SER A 106 14.72 12.00 -2.68
N ASP A 107 15.85 11.45 -3.12
CA ASP A 107 17.18 11.86 -2.68
C ASP A 107 17.42 13.38 -2.84
N TYR A 108 17.17 13.91 -4.03
CA TYR A 108 17.37 15.35 -4.29
C TYR A 108 16.37 16.25 -3.55
N PRO A 109 15.03 16.05 -3.66
CA PRO A 109 14.08 16.89 -2.95
C PRO A 109 14.23 16.77 -1.43
N ALA A 110 14.60 15.61 -0.88
CA ALA A 110 14.89 15.46 0.53
C ALA A 110 16.15 16.21 0.95
N PHE A 111 17.24 16.12 0.15
CA PHE A 111 18.45 16.89 0.39
C PHE A 111 18.17 18.39 0.51
N VAL A 112 17.41 18.95 -0.44
CA VAL A 112 17.06 20.37 -0.44
C VAL A 112 16.15 20.71 0.76
N LYS A 113 15.11 19.91 0.99
CA LYS A 113 14.12 20.17 2.03
C LYS A 113 14.69 20.10 3.44
N TYR A 114 15.64 19.21 3.67
CA TYR A 114 16.26 18.99 4.98
C TYR A 114 17.67 19.56 5.10
N ASN A 115 18.10 20.39 4.13
CA ASN A 115 19.42 21.03 4.13
C ASN A 115 20.57 20.00 4.23
N GLY A 116 20.42 18.82 3.63
CA GLY A 116 21.40 17.75 3.65
C GLY A 116 21.49 16.93 4.95
N PHE A 117 20.60 17.17 5.95
CA PHE A 117 20.59 16.45 7.23
C PHE A 117 19.74 15.16 7.22
N ASN A 118 19.09 14.82 6.12
CA ASN A 118 18.32 13.59 6.02
C ASN A 118 19.21 12.36 5.94
N ASP A 119 18.81 11.25 6.57
CA ASP A 119 19.47 9.96 6.36
C ASP A 119 19.14 9.43 4.97
N ILE A 120 20.15 9.29 4.12
CA ILE A 120 20.01 8.78 2.76
C ILE A 120 20.20 7.27 2.65
N ARG A 121 20.73 6.61 3.71
CA ARG A 121 21.03 5.19 3.71
C ARG A 121 19.77 4.37 3.50
N GLY A 122 19.73 3.55 2.45
CA GLY A 122 18.54 2.76 2.09
C GLY A 122 17.29 3.59 1.76
N GLY A 123 17.43 4.91 1.53
CA GLY A 123 16.33 5.86 1.30
C GLY A 123 15.75 6.46 2.57
N GLY A 124 16.33 6.17 3.74
CA GLY A 124 15.95 6.75 5.04
C GLY A 124 14.47 6.55 5.36
N HIS A 125 13.81 7.65 5.73
CA HIS A 125 12.37 7.68 6.00
C HIS A 125 11.49 7.59 4.74
N PHE A 126 12.06 7.74 3.53
CA PHE A 126 11.36 7.61 2.24
C PHE A 126 11.42 6.18 1.67
N SER A 127 12.02 5.26 2.41
CA SER A 127 12.19 3.87 1.98
C SER A 127 10.87 3.11 1.99
N GLY A 128 10.68 2.18 1.03
CA GLY A 128 9.59 1.20 1.08
C GLY A 128 9.60 0.32 2.35
N ARG A 129 10.70 0.31 3.12
CA ARG A 129 10.80 -0.34 4.43
C ARG A 129 9.75 0.18 5.42
N LEU A 130 9.42 1.48 5.35
CA LEU A 130 8.44 2.15 6.22
C LEU A 130 7.00 1.69 5.97
N THR A 131 6.75 0.87 4.95
CA THR A 131 5.44 0.23 4.75
C THR A 131 5.18 -0.92 5.73
N ALA A 132 6.20 -1.47 6.41
CA ALA A 132 6.00 -2.54 7.39
C ALA A 132 5.14 -2.09 8.59
N PRO A 133 5.42 -0.95 9.25
CA PRO A 133 4.52 -0.40 10.27
C PRO A 133 3.10 -0.11 9.76
N ILE A 134 2.96 0.32 8.50
CA ILE A 134 1.63 0.56 7.89
C ILE A 134 0.86 -0.76 7.78
N VAL A 135 1.52 -1.85 7.32
CA VAL A 135 0.87 -3.17 7.24
C VAL A 135 0.49 -3.69 8.62
N PHE A 136 1.30 -3.49 9.64
CA PHE A 136 0.93 -3.83 11.01
C PHE A 136 -0.35 -3.09 11.44
N ALA A 137 -0.38 -1.77 11.28
CA ALA A 137 -1.56 -0.96 11.64
C ALA A 137 -2.81 -1.38 10.84
N GLY A 138 -2.65 -1.66 9.55
CA GLY A 138 -3.72 -2.16 8.69
C GLY A 138 -4.23 -3.54 9.08
N ALA A 139 -3.34 -4.45 9.50
CA ALA A 139 -3.73 -5.76 9.99
C ALA A 139 -4.57 -5.68 11.29
N VAL A 140 -4.24 -4.74 12.18
CA VAL A 140 -5.09 -4.42 13.34
C VAL A 140 -6.43 -3.83 12.90
N ALA A 141 -6.42 -2.87 11.97
CA ALA A 141 -7.62 -2.24 11.45
C ALA A 141 -8.56 -3.26 10.77
N LYS A 142 -8.03 -4.18 9.96
CA LYS A 142 -8.79 -5.26 9.32
C LYS A 142 -9.54 -6.14 10.33
N GLN A 143 -8.92 -6.44 11.47
CA GLN A 143 -9.57 -7.24 12.51
C GLN A 143 -10.74 -6.50 13.19
N ILE A 144 -10.61 -5.19 13.40
CA ILE A 144 -11.70 -4.37 13.95
C ILE A 144 -12.84 -4.24 12.93
N LEU A 145 -12.52 -4.03 11.65
CA LEU A 145 -13.48 -3.98 10.57
C LEU A 145 -14.22 -5.32 10.39
N ALA A 146 -13.50 -6.45 10.52
CA ALA A 146 -14.10 -7.79 10.43
C ALA A 146 -15.16 -8.04 11.52
N GLN A 147 -14.99 -7.49 12.73
CA GLN A 147 -16.02 -7.54 13.78
C GLN A 147 -17.31 -6.79 13.40
N LYS A 148 -17.22 -5.88 12.44
CA LYS A 148 -18.36 -5.14 11.86
C LYS A 148 -18.86 -5.76 10.55
N GLY A 149 -18.37 -6.94 10.16
CA GLY A 149 -18.73 -7.62 8.91
C GLY A 149 -18.06 -7.07 7.66
N ILE A 150 -17.03 -6.24 7.81
CA ILE A 150 -16.33 -5.62 6.68
C ILE A 150 -15.05 -6.39 6.40
N THR A 151 -14.84 -6.76 5.11
CA THR A 151 -13.65 -7.47 4.64
C THR A 151 -12.94 -6.64 3.58
N VAL A 152 -11.61 -6.52 3.71
CA VAL A 152 -10.73 -5.83 2.76
C VAL A 152 -9.76 -6.83 2.17
N GLY A 153 -9.60 -6.80 0.84
CA GLY A 153 -8.64 -7.63 0.12
C GLY A 153 -8.23 -6.98 -1.19
N ALA A 154 -7.10 -7.40 -1.74
CA ALA A 154 -6.56 -6.81 -2.96
C ALA A 154 -5.88 -7.85 -3.84
N HIS A 155 -5.74 -7.52 -5.13
CA HIS A 155 -5.00 -8.31 -6.09
C HIS A 155 -4.09 -7.45 -6.97
N ILE A 156 -3.20 -8.12 -7.69
CA ILE A 156 -2.37 -7.51 -8.72
C ILE A 156 -3.21 -7.37 -9.98
N LYS A 157 -3.73 -6.18 -10.26
CA LYS A 157 -4.51 -5.90 -11.47
C LYS A 157 -3.63 -5.90 -12.73
N GLN A 158 -2.37 -5.43 -12.60
CA GLN A 158 -1.48 -5.29 -13.76
C GLN A 158 -0.01 -5.28 -13.34
N ILE A 159 0.84 -5.94 -14.13
CA ILE A 159 2.31 -5.74 -14.12
C ILE A 159 2.78 -5.49 -15.55
N GLY A 160 3.43 -4.35 -15.78
CA GLY A 160 3.86 -3.93 -17.13
C GLY A 160 2.68 -3.89 -18.10
N SER A 161 2.72 -4.70 -19.15
CA SER A 161 1.64 -4.81 -20.15
C SER A 161 0.64 -5.94 -19.87
N VAL A 162 0.88 -6.77 -18.85
CA VAL A 162 0.04 -7.92 -18.52
C VAL A 162 -1.00 -7.55 -17.48
N CYS A 163 -2.27 -7.72 -17.81
CA CYS A 163 -3.40 -7.50 -16.92
C CYS A 163 -3.96 -8.84 -16.41
N ASP A 164 -4.47 -8.81 -15.18
CA ASP A 164 -5.31 -9.88 -14.63
C ASP A 164 -6.71 -9.86 -15.28
N THR A 165 -7.50 -10.88 -15.03
CA THR A 165 -8.90 -10.92 -15.45
C THR A 165 -9.69 -9.79 -14.75
N ALA A 166 -10.53 -9.12 -15.54
CA ALA A 166 -11.42 -8.09 -15.02
C ALA A 166 -12.41 -8.69 -14.00
N VAL A 167 -12.56 -8.02 -12.88
CA VAL A 167 -13.51 -8.41 -11.83
C VAL A 167 -14.83 -7.68 -12.06
N ASP A 168 -15.95 -8.38 -11.92
CA ASP A 168 -17.25 -7.73 -11.80
C ASP A 168 -17.35 -7.07 -10.42
N TYR A 169 -17.40 -5.75 -10.40
CA TYR A 169 -17.40 -4.96 -9.17
C TYR A 169 -18.66 -5.15 -8.31
N ASN A 170 -19.72 -5.76 -8.87
CA ASN A 170 -20.92 -6.14 -8.12
C ASN A 170 -20.84 -7.55 -7.51
N ASP A 171 -19.93 -8.41 -7.99
CA ASP A 171 -19.82 -9.82 -7.56
C ASP A 171 -18.49 -10.07 -6.83
N ILE A 172 -18.20 -9.25 -5.82
CA ILE A 172 -17.01 -9.41 -4.99
C ILE A 172 -17.40 -10.10 -3.70
N SER A 173 -17.01 -11.37 -3.57
CA SER A 173 -17.32 -12.17 -2.39
C SER A 173 -16.22 -12.12 -1.32
N VAL A 174 -16.63 -12.33 -0.06
CA VAL A 174 -15.69 -12.47 1.07
C VAL A 174 -14.73 -13.65 0.83
N ASP A 175 -15.22 -14.74 0.25
CA ASP A 175 -14.39 -15.92 -0.04
C ASP A 175 -13.30 -15.61 -1.08
N MET A 176 -13.63 -14.84 -2.12
CA MET A 176 -12.65 -14.35 -3.09
C MET A 176 -11.56 -13.53 -2.38
N LEU A 177 -11.93 -12.57 -1.52
CA LEU A 177 -10.98 -11.74 -0.80
C LEU A 177 -10.09 -12.54 0.16
N ASN A 178 -10.66 -13.54 0.85
CA ASN A 178 -9.91 -14.45 1.71
C ASN A 178 -8.93 -15.31 0.89
N LYS A 179 -9.33 -15.81 -0.30
CA LYS A 179 -8.44 -16.52 -1.21
C LYS A 179 -7.27 -15.63 -1.61
N LEU A 180 -7.52 -14.41 -2.09
CA LEU A 180 -6.49 -13.45 -2.50
C LEU A 180 -5.52 -13.12 -1.36
N SER A 181 -6.03 -12.92 -0.15
CA SER A 181 -5.21 -12.67 1.06
C SER A 181 -4.39 -13.88 1.50
N SER A 182 -4.66 -15.07 0.99
CA SER A 182 -3.87 -16.28 1.27
C SER A 182 -2.71 -16.50 0.30
N MET A 183 -2.72 -15.81 -0.86
CA MET A 183 -1.75 -16.00 -1.93
C MET A 183 -0.49 -15.17 -1.70
N THR A 184 0.66 -15.69 -2.12
CA THR A 184 1.94 -14.95 -2.15
C THR A 184 1.98 -13.99 -3.35
N PHE A 185 1.37 -14.40 -4.47
CA PHE A 185 1.20 -13.60 -5.67
C PHE A 185 -0.30 -13.52 -5.95
N SER A 186 -0.94 -12.47 -5.43
CA SER A 186 -2.40 -12.36 -5.40
C SER A 186 -2.94 -11.94 -6.76
N VAL A 187 -3.47 -12.89 -7.53
CA VAL A 187 -4.15 -12.70 -8.81
C VAL A 187 -5.50 -13.42 -8.80
N VAL A 188 -6.48 -12.92 -9.53
CA VAL A 188 -7.81 -13.53 -9.67
C VAL A 188 -7.73 -14.77 -10.56
N ASP A 189 -7.05 -14.65 -11.68
CA ASP A 189 -6.77 -15.74 -12.62
C ASP A 189 -5.32 -16.21 -12.45
N GLU A 190 -5.13 -17.36 -11.82
CA GLU A 190 -3.81 -17.93 -11.59
C GLU A 190 -3.03 -18.22 -12.89
N SER A 191 -3.72 -18.33 -14.04
CA SER A 191 -3.07 -18.55 -15.34
C SER A 191 -2.26 -17.36 -15.86
N VAL A 192 -2.50 -16.14 -15.32
CA VAL A 192 -1.75 -14.94 -15.71
C VAL A 192 -0.46 -14.75 -14.90
N GLU A 193 -0.31 -15.44 -13.78
CA GLU A 193 0.84 -15.29 -12.88
C GLU A 193 2.18 -15.48 -13.61
N GLU A 194 2.32 -16.56 -14.40
CA GLU A 194 3.55 -16.81 -15.14
C GLU A 194 3.88 -15.71 -16.15
N LYS A 195 2.86 -15.14 -16.81
CA LYS A 195 3.05 -14.03 -17.76
C LYS A 195 3.50 -12.76 -17.04
N MET A 196 2.91 -12.44 -15.90
CA MET A 196 3.31 -11.31 -15.07
C MET A 196 4.73 -11.48 -14.54
N ARG A 197 5.09 -12.69 -14.10
CA ARG A 197 6.46 -13.01 -13.67
C ARG A 197 7.48 -12.89 -14.81
N ALA A 198 7.08 -13.26 -16.02
CA ALA A 198 7.93 -13.10 -17.21
C ALA A 198 8.21 -11.61 -17.52
N GLU A 199 7.23 -10.70 -17.35
CA GLU A 199 7.46 -9.26 -17.49
C GLU A 199 8.45 -8.73 -16.43
N VAL A 200 8.35 -9.20 -15.18
CA VAL A 200 9.30 -8.83 -14.12
C VAL A 200 10.71 -9.35 -14.46
N GLU A 201 10.82 -10.60 -14.89
CA GLU A 201 12.12 -11.20 -15.25
C GLU A 201 12.75 -10.50 -16.46
N LYS A 202 11.95 -10.13 -17.46
CA LYS A 202 12.40 -9.34 -18.61
C LYS A 202 12.98 -8.00 -18.17
N ALA A 203 12.33 -7.28 -17.26
CA ALA A 203 12.85 -6.04 -16.69
C ALA A 203 14.18 -6.29 -15.96
N ARG A 204 14.24 -7.32 -15.10
CA ARG A 204 15.45 -7.69 -14.36
C ARG A 204 16.63 -8.00 -15.27
N LEU A 205 16.43 -8.76 -16.34
CA LEU A 205 17.47 -9.10 -17.31
C LEU A 205 17.98 -7.89 -18.09
N ASN A 206 17.14 -6.87 -18.26
CA ASN A 206 17.49 -5.59 -18.87
C ASN A 206 18.10 -4.60 -17.86
N LEU A 207 18.43 -5.04 -16.63
CA LEU A 207 18.94 -4.19 -15.54
C LEU A 207 18.00 -3.03 -15.20
N ASP A 208 16.71 -3.23 -15.35
CA ASP A 208 15.62 -2.27 -15.21
C ASP A 208 14.57 -2.73 -14.20
N SER A 209 13.49 -2.01 -14.08
CA SER A 209 12.34 -2.31 -13.24
C SER A 209 11.01 -2.06 -13.96
N VAL A 210 9.95 -2.68 -13.49
CA VAL A 210 8.60 -2.54 -14.03
C VAL A 210 7.60 -2.17 -12.94
N GLY A 211 6.65 -1.30 -13.27
CA GLY A 211 5.54 -0.91 -12.42
C GLY A 211 4.29 -1.76 -12.65
N GLY A 212 3.20 -1.36 -12.03
CA GLY A 212 1.90 -2.00 -12.23
C GLY A 212 0.80 -1.38 -11.38
N VAL A 213 -0.30 -2.08 -11.26
CA VAL A 213 -1.50 -1.63 -10.56
C VAL A 213 -1.95 -2.69 -9.56
N VAL A 214 -2.24 -2.27 -8.35
CA VAL A 214 -2.96 -3.05 -7.33
C VAL A 214 -4.40 -2.57 -7.30
N GLU A 215 -5.36 -3.48 -7.34
CA GLU A 215 -6.77 -3.18 -7.13
C GLU A 215 -7.23 -3.77 -5.81
N CYS A 216 -7.89 -2.94 -5.00
CA CYS A 216 -8.33 -3.28 -3.64
C CYS A 216 -9.84 -3.12 -3.53
N PHE A 217 -10.44 -4.04 -2.81
CA PHE A 217 -11.87 -4.12 -2.56
C PHE A 217 -12.15 -4.08 -1.07
N ALA A 218 -13.27 -3.41 -0.71
CA ALA A 218 -13.82 -3.52 0.63
C ALA A 218 -15.31 -3.80 0.54
N VAL A 219 -15.75 -4.91 1.13
CA VAL A 219 -17.15 -5.37 1.12
C VAL A 219 -17.77 -5.30 2.51
N GLY A 220 -19.09 -5.18 2.59
CA GLY A 220 -19.84 -5.17 3.85
C GLY A 220 -19.94 -3.78 4.50
N LEU A 221 -19.54 -2.72 3.82
CA LEU A 221 -19.70 -1.35 4.32
C LEU A 221 -21.18 -0.94 4.36
N PRO A 222 -21.65 -0.31 5.45
CA PRO A 222 -22.99 0.28 5.47
C PRO A 222 -23.07 1.49 4.53
N VAL A 223 -24.26 1.82 4.05
CA VAL A 223 -24.52 3.04 3.28
C VAL A 223 -24.25 4.27 4.14
N GLY A 224 -23.61 5.31 3.58
CA GLY A 224 -23.47 6.62 4.22
C GLY A 224 -22.20 6.78 5.08
N VAL A 225 -21.20 5.89 4.96
CA VAL A 225 -19.87 6.12 5.55
C VAL A 225 -19.12 7.16 4.72
N GLY A 226 -18.46 8.10 5.36
CA GLY A 226 -17.80 9.24 4.74
C GLY A 226 -18.63 10.52 4.84
N GLY A 227 -18.22 11.53 4.13
CA GLY A 227 -18.85 12.85 4.14
C GLY A 227 -18.82 13.52 2.78
N ASN A 228 -19.17 14.79 2.75
CA ASN A 228 -19.17 15.58 1.53
C ASN A 228 -17.89 16.42 1.38
N ILE A 229 -17.63 16.87 0.17
CA ILE A 229 -16.57 17.81 -0.23
C ILE A 229 -15.16 17.31 0.15
N PHE A 230 -14.67 17.51 1.38
CA PHE A 230 -13.30 17.21 1.79
C PHE A 230 -13.18 15.95 2.66
N ASP A 231 -14.29 15.51 3.27
CA ASP A 231 -14.34 14.32 4.12
C ASP A 231 -14.89 13.09 3.38
N THR A 232 -14.75 13.07 2.06
CA THR A 232 -15.20 11.97 1.22
C THR A 232 -14.34 10.72 1.44
N VAL A 233 -14.94 9.55 1.19
CA VAL A 233 -14.21 8.27 1.19
C VAL A 233 -13.01 8.35 0.26
N GLU A 234 -13.22 8.91 -0.96
CA GLU A 234 -12.14 9.04 -1.95
C GLU A 234 -11.02 9.95 -1.45
N SER A 235 -11.35 11.11 -0.86
CA SER A 235 -10.34 12.04 -0.36
C SER A 235 -9.49 11.42 0.76
N LYS A 236 -10.12 10.74 1.71
CA LYS A 236 -9.44 10.10 2.84
C LYS A 236 -8.57 8.93 2.36
N LEU A 237 -9.13 8.03 1.57
CA LEU A 237 -8.37 6.89 1.05
C LEU A 237 -7.23 7.33 0.12
N ALA A 238 -7.48 8.28 -0.79
CA ALA A 238 -6.44 8.79 -1.67
C ALA A 238 -5.29 9.44 -0.89
N SER A 239 -5.60 10.20 0.16
CA SER A 239 -4.58 10.83 1.02
C SER A 239 -3.62 9.80 1.63
N ILE A 240 -4.15 8.70 2.16
CA ILE A 240 -3.34 7.62 2.76
C ILE A 240 -2.60 6.85 1.67
N LEU A 241 -3.27 6.51 0.57
CA LEU A 241 -2.70 5.73 -0.54
C LEU A 241 -1.54 6.46 -1.23
N PHE A 242 -1.63 7.78 -1.45
CA PHE A 242 -0.50 8.57 -1.96
C PHE A 242 0.65 8.70 -0.96
N GLY A 243 0.43 8.40 0.32
CA GLY A 243 1.48 8.26 1.33
C GLY A 243 2.35 7.02 1.14
N ILE A 244 1.89 6.00 0.40
CA ILE A 244 2.66 4.80 0.09
C ILE A 244 3.77 5.15 -0.92
N PRO A 245 5.05 4.79 -0.66
CA PRO A 245 6.13 5.03 -1.61
C PRO A 245 5.84 4.43 -2.99
N ALA A 246 6.20 5.16 -4.05
CA ALA A 246 6.03 4.83 -5.46
C ALA A 246 4.59 4.93 -6.01
N VAL A 247 3.58 5.21 -5.22
CA VAL A 247 2.23 5.49 -5.74
C VAL A 247 2.23 6.76 -6.58
N LYS A 248 1.60 6.70 -7.76
CA LYS A 248 1.48 7.80 -8.73
C LYS A 248 0.07 8.00 -9.28
N GLY A 249 -0.84 7.09 -9.01
CA GLY A 249 -2.24 7.20 -9.41
C GLY A 249 -3.14 6.45 -8.44
N VAL A 250 -4.31 7.01 -8.17
CA VAL A 250 -5.40 6.40 -7.42
C VAL A 250 -6.68 6.69 -8.17
N GLN A 251 -7.50 5.68 -8.40
CA GLN A 251 -8.82 5.85 -9.01
C GLN A 251 -9.85 4.94 -8.33
N PHE A 252 -11.11 5.37 -8.34
CA PHE A 252 -12.25 4.64 -7.80
C PHE A 252 -13.15 4.16 -8.94
N GLY A 253 -13.63 2.92 -8.88
CA GLY A 253 -14.44 2.33 -9.93
C GLY A 253 -13.77 2.45 -11.30
N LEU A 254 -14.51 2.96 -12.30
CA LEU A 254 -14.00 3.20 -13.66
C LEU A 254 -12.93 4.31 -13.70
N GLY A 255 -12.90 5.24 -12.72
CA GLY A 255 -11.89 6.28 -12.66
C GLY A 255 -11.78 7.10 -13.95
N PHE A 256 -10.62 7.09 -14.60
CA PHE A 256 -10.41 7.85 -15.85
C PHE A 256 -11.24 7.34 -17.04
N ASP A 257 -11.70 6.08 -17.00
CA ASP A 257 -12.52 5.51 -18.07
C ASP A 257 -13.94 6.13 -18.15
N PHE A 258 -14.35 6.93 -17.16
CA PHE A 258 -15.57 7.73 -17.27
C PHE A 258 -15.49 8.81 -18.34
N ALA A 259 -14.29 9.30 -18.69
CA ALA A 259 -14.12 10.49 -19.51
C ALA A 259 -14.70 10.37 -20.94
N ASP A 260 -14.75 9.16 -21.50
CA ASP A 260 -15.27 8.88 -22.85
C ASP A 260 -16.67 8.22 -22.84
N LYS A 261 -17.32 8.14 -21.67
CA LYS A 261 -18.61 7.47 -21.51
C LYS A 261 -19.78 8.47 -21.41
N ASN A 262 -20.93 8.03 -21.87
CA ASN A 262 -22.20 8.72 -21.64
C ASN A 262 -22.84 8.22 -20.33
N ALA A 263 -23.46 9.11 -19.57
CA ALA A 263 -24.11 8.79 -18.31
C ALA A 263 -25.08 7.58 -18.39
N SER A 264 -25.86 7.47 -19.47
CA SER A 264 -26.77 6.34 -19.71
C SER A 264 -26.08 4.97 -19.85
N LYS A 265 -24.75 4.92 -19.85
CA LYS A 265 -23.97 3.68 -19.98
C LYS A 265 -23.19 3.33 -18.72
N VAL A 266 -23.08 4.29 -17.79
CA VAL A 266 -22.23 4.14 -16.60
C VAL A 266 -22.91 4.57 -15.30
N ASN A 267 -24.16 5.08 -15.36
CA ASN A 267 -24.93 5.26 -14.12
C ASN A 267 -25.23 3.91 -13.49
N ASP A 268 -24.97 3.81 -12.19
CA ASP A 268 -25.27 2.64 -11.38
C ASP A 268 -26.76 2.72 -11.00
N GLU A 269 -27.64 2.09 -11.80
CA GLU A 269 -29.07 2.08 -11.61
C GLU A 269 -29.45 1.29 -10.35
N TYR A 270 -30.54 1.67 -9.68
CA TYR A 270 -30.99 1.04 -8.45
C TYR A 270 -32.02 -0.06 -8.69
N GLU A 271 -31.97 -1.09 -7.84
CA GLU A 271 -33.01 -2.12 -7.70
C GLU A 271 -33.34 -2.38 -6.23
N ILE A 272 -34.46 -3.06 -5.99
CA ILE A 272 -34.73 -3.66 -4.68
C ILE A 272 -34.37 -5.14 -4.73
N LYS A 273 -33.35 -5.50 -3.97
CA LYS A 273 -32.87 -6.87 -3.82
C LYS A 273 -32.97 -7.29 -2.34
N ASP A 274 -33.70 -8.35 -2.05
CA ASP A 274 -33.92 -8.86 -0.68
C ASP A 274 -34.42 -7.78 0.29
N GLY A 275 -35.30 -6.88 -0.19
CA GLY A 275 -35.89 -5.80 0.61
C GLY A 275 -34.94 -4.63 0.91
N LYS A 276 -33.79 -4.57 0.25
CA LYS A 276 -32.81 -3.47 0.37
C LYS A 276 -32.57 -2.83 -0.98
N VAL A 277 -32.16 -1.56 -0.95
CA VAL A 277 -31.67 -0.87 -2.16
C VAL A 277 -30.29 -1.45 -2.51
N ALA A 278 -30.12 -1.82 -3.78
CA ALA A 278 -28.85 -2.26 -4.35
C ALA A 278 -28.63 -1.58 -5.70
N THR A 279 -27.43 -1.63 -6.23
CA THR A 279 -27.07 -1.15 -7.55
C THR A 279 -26.98 -2.31 -8.54
N LEU A 280 -27.39 -2.08 -9.81
CA LEU A 280 -27.27 -3.05 -10.91
C LEU A 280 -25.86 -3.14 -11.47
N SER A 281 -25.06 -2.09 -11.27
CA SER A 281 -23.65 -1.99 -11.64
C SER A 281 -22.89 -1.24 -10.54
N ASN A 282 -21.57 -1.25 -10.57
CA ASN A 282 -20.74 -0.58 -9.59
C ASN A 282 -19.60 0.20 -10.28
N ASN A 283 -19.96 0.99 -11.28
CA ASN A 283 -19.04 1.80 -12.06
C ASN A 283 -18.37 2.88 -11.20
N ASN A 284 -19.10 3.43 -10.22
CA ASN A 284 -18.58 4.43 -9.27
C ASN A 284 -17.68 3.85 -8.18
N GLY A 285 -17.56 2.52 -8.11
CA GLY A 285 -16.71 1.85 -7.13
C GLY A 285 -17.21 1.99 -5.70
N GLY A 286 -18.53 1.95 -5.48
CA GLY A 286 -19.17 1.91 -4.17
C GLY A 286 -19.21 3.25 -3.44
N VAL A 287 -18.95 4.37 -4.13
CA VAL A 287 -18.91 5.71 -3.52
C VAL A 287 -19.68 6.71 -4.37
N LEU A 288 -20.70 7.32 -3.79
CA LEU A 288 -21.53 8.35 -4.43
C LEU A 288 -21.61 9.59 -3.54
N GLY A 289 -21.28 10.74 -4.09
CA GLY A 289 -21.29 12.00 -3.35
C GLY A 289 -20.32 12.03 -2.14
N GLY A 290 -19.28 11.20 -2.17
CA GLY A 290 -18.28 11.08 -1.12
C GLY A 290 -18.61 10.05 -0.04
N MET A 291 -19.72 9.35 -0.15
CA MET A 291 -20.22 8.39 0.83
C MET A 291 -20.37 7.00 0.21
N THR A 292 -20.20 5.96 1.00
CA THR A 292 -20.50 4.59 0.58
C THR A 292 -21.97 4.41 0.24
N ASP A 293 -22.28 3.64 -0.80
CA ASP A 293 -23.64 3.35 -1.26
C ASP A 293 -24.10 1.91 -0.94
N GLY A 294 -23.26 1.13 -0.26
CA GLY A 294 -23.51 -0.27 0.12
C GLY A 294 -22.96 -1.30 -0.86
N ALA A 295 -22.58 -0.89 -2.07
CA ALA A 295 -21.79 -1.72 -2.99
C ALA A 295 -20.34 -1.84 -2.51
N PRO A 296 -19.55 -2.80 -3.03
CA PRO A 296 -18.13 -2.88 -2.73
C PRO A 296 -17.38 -1.59 -3.05
N VAL A 297 -16.58 -1.08 -2.12
CA VAL A 297 -15.65 0.00 -2.43
C VAL A 297 -14.50 -0.57 -3.25
N VAL A 298 -14.25 0.02 -4.42
CA VAL A 298 -13.22 -0.41 -5.39
C VAL A 298 -12.24 0.70 -5.64
N VAL A 299 -10.96 0.46 -5.35
CA VAL A 299 -9.88 1.41 -5.60
C VAL A 299 -8.70 0.75 -6.30
N SER A 300 -8.23 1.36 -7.40
CA SER A 300 -7.02 0.94 -8.12
C SER A 300 -5.89 1.92 -7.84
N VAL A 301 -4.68 1.37 -7.58
CA VAL A 301 -3.49 2.13 -7.16
C VAL A 301 -2.33 1.82 -8.09
N ALA A 302 -1.85 2.83 -8.80
CA ALA A 302 -0.75 2.71 -9.75
C ALA A 302 0.62 2.94 -9.07
N PHE A 303 1.51 1.99 -9.23
CA PHE A 303 2.89 2.02 -8.75
C PHE A 303 3.85 2.26 -9.90
N LYS A 304 4.66 3.31 -9.81
CA LYS A 304 5.74 3.50 -10.77
C LYS A 304 6.84 2.44 -10.59
N PRO A 305 7.64 2.16 -11.64
CA PRO A 305 8.84 1.35 -11.51
C PRO A 305 9.78 1.86 -10.41
N THR A 306 10.50 0.96 -9.77
CA THR A 306 11.53 1.33 -8.77
C THR A 306 12.64 2.16 -9.43
N PRO A 307 13.00 3.33 -8.91
CA PRO A 307 14.02 4.17 -9.54
C PRO A 307 15.46 3.65 -9.36
N SER A 308 15.65 2.73 -8.43
CA SER A 308 16.94 2.08 -8.19
C SER A 308 17.15 0.93 -9.17
N ILE A 309 17.72 1.21 -10.33
CA ILE A 309 18.03 0.23 -11.39
C ILE A 309 19.53 0.11 -11.61
N ALA A 310 19.98 -1.03 -12.12
CA ALA A 310 21.38 -1.28 -12.37
C ALA A 310 21.87 -0.70 -13.71
N SER A 311 20.96 -0.32 -14.59
CA SER A 311 21.30 0.42 -15.81
C SER A 311 21.88 1.80 -15.45
N LYS A 312 22.90 2.21 -16.21
CA LYS A 312 23.55 3.51 -16.09
C LYS A 312 22.57 4.65 -16.39
N GLN A 313 22.51 5.63 -15.50
CA GLN A 313 21.59 6.76 -15.59
C GLN A 313 22.32 8.09 -15.49
N ARG A 314 21.78 9.13 -16.13
CA ARG A 314 22.24 10.51 -15.94
C ARG A 314 21.78 11.03 -14.59
N SER A 315 22.66 11.72 -13.89
CA SER A 315 22.39 12.41 -12.64
C SER A 315 23.27 13.66 -12.53
N VAL A 316 23.38 14.20 -11.33
CA VAL A 316 24.25 15.36 -11.03
C VAL A 316 25.02 15.10 -9.75
N ASN A 317 26.20 15.71 -9.63
CA ASN A 317 26.92 15.77 -8.36
C ASN A 317 26.54 17.07 -7.63
N LEU A 318 25.88 16.94 -6.49
CA LEU A 318 25.35 18.08 -5.70
C LEU A 318 26.43 18.91 -5.02
N GLN A 319 27.63 18.36 -4.84
CA GLN A 319 28.77 19.12 -4.26
C GLN A 319 29.50 19.95 -5.31
N THR A 320 29.76 19.35 -6.47
CA THR A 320 30.51 20.03 -7.55
C THR A 320 29.60 20.78 -8.51
N MET A 321 28.27 20.58 -8.42
CA MET A 321 27.26 21.14 -9.33
C MET A 321 27.54 20.83 -10.81
N GLN A 322 27.98 19.59 -11.07
CA GLN A 322 28.28 19.09 -12.42
C GLN A 322 27.42 17.90 -12.79
N ASN A 323 27.20 17.69 -14.08
CA ASN A 323 26.56 16.47 -14.57
C ASN A 323 27.38 15.24 -14.19
N ALA A 324 26.72 14.20 -13.80
CA ALA A 324 27.32 12.94 -13.38
C ALA A 324 26.55 11.76 -13.97
N GLU A 325 27.17 10.60 -13.97
CA GLU A 325 26.51 9.34 -14.26
C GLU A 325 26.41 8.50 -12.98
N LEU A 326 25.32 7.80 -12.84
CA LEU A 326 25.03 6.94 -11.71
C LEU A 326 24.78 5.52 -12.18
N GLU A 327 25.46 4.58 -11.59
CA GLU A 327 25.20 3.14 -11.67
C GLU A 327 24.95 2.64 -10.25
N ILE A 328 23.79 2.07 -10.01
CA ILE A 328 23.40 1.64 -8.68
C ILE A 328 23.79 0.17 -8.52
N LYS A 329 24.77 -0.06 -7.65
CA LYS A 329 25.20 -1.40 -7.24
C LYS A 329 24.40 -1.80 -5.99
N GLY A 330 23.51 -2.77 -6.12
CA GLY A 330 22.72 -3.20 -4.97
C GLY A 330 21.62 -4.18 -5.37
N ARG A 331 20.93 -4.70 -4.34
CA ARG A 331 19.82 -5.64 -4.51
C ARG A 331 18.51 -4.86 -4.44
N HIS A 332 17.92 -4.58 -5.59
CA HIS A 332 16.64 -3.87 -5.70
C HIS A 332 15.57 -4.80 -6.26
N ASP A 333 14.31 -4.57 -5.85
CA ASP A 333 13.18 -5.28 -6.41
C ASP A 333 12.97 -4.82 -7.87
N PRO A 334 13.00 -5.70 -8.87
CA PRO A 334 12.65 -5.36 -10.25
C PRO A 334 11.18 -5.01 -10.40
N CYS A 335 10.33 -5.44 -9.44
CA CYS A 335 8.94 -5.06 -9.33
C CYS A 335 8.49 -5.11 -7.87
N ILE A 336 7.89 -4.02 -7.38
CA ILE A 336 7.39 -3.94 -6.00
C ILE A 336 5.91 -4.31 -5.87
N VAL A 337 5.19 -4.46 -6.98
CA VAL A 337 3.72 -4.61 -7.00
C VAL A 337 3.23 -5.80 -6.17
N PRO A 338 3.83 -7.01 -6.25
CA PRO A 338 3.37 -8.13 -5.42
C PRO A 338 3.46 -7.84 -3.90
N ARG A 339 4.49 -7.11 -3.49
CA ARG A 339 4.68 -6.71 -2.08
C ARG A 339 3.83 -5.51 -1.67
N ALA A 340 3.35 -4.74 -2.65
CA ALA A 340 2.48 -3.60 -2.42
C ALA A 340 1.01 -4.01 -2.13
N VAL A 341 0.59 -5.21 -2.53
CA VAL A 341 -0.78 -5.70 -2.30
C VAL A 341 -1.19 -5.57 -0.83
N PRO A 342 -0.51 -6.18 0.16
CA PRO A 342 -0.88 -6.03 1.56
C PRO A 342 -0.70 -4.60 2.10
N VAL A 343 0.11 -3.77 1.46
CA VAL A 343 0.26 -2.35 1.86
C VAL A 343 -0.97 -1.55 1.45
N VAL A 344 -1.52 -1.80 0.26
CA VAL A 344 -2.75 -1.15 -0.22
C VAL A 344 -3.94 -1.61 0.63
N GLU A 345 -4.08 -2.93 0.90
CA GLU A 345 -5.08 -3.46 1.82
C GLU A 345 -5.03 -2.75 3.17
N ALA A 346 -3.83 -2.61 3.72
CA ALA A 346 -3.62 -1.96 5.01
C ALA A 346 -4.04 -0.48 4.99
N ALA A 347 -3.64 0.27 3.98
CA ALA A 347 -3.97 1.68 3.83
C ALA A 347 -5.49 1.90 3.69
N VAL A 348 -6.17 1.06 2.89
CA VAL A 348 -7.62 1.09 2.74
C VAL A 348 -8.31 0.75 4.06
N ALA A 349 -7.87 -0.31 4.76
CA ALA A 349 -8.45 -0.69 6.05
C ALA A 349 -8.29 0.41 7.11
N ILE A 350 -7.13 1.06 7.17
CA ILE A 350 -6.89 2.19 8.07
C ILE A 350 -7.85 3.34 7.78
N GLY A 351 -7.96 3.75 6.51
CA GLY A 351 -8.82 4.87 6.13
C GLY A 351 -10.30 4.59 6.36
N LEU A 352 -10.76 3.37 6.07
CA LEU A 352 -12.15 2.97 6.34
C LEU A 352 -12.44 2.88 7.84
N LEU A 353 -11.50 2.36 8.65
CA LEU A 353 -11.67 2.34 10.09
C LEU A 353 -11.74 3.75 10.66
N ASP A 354 -10.87 4.67 10.21
CA ASP A 354 -10.87 6.08 10.63
C ASP A 354 -12.19 6.78 10.32
N LEU A 355 -12.78 6.52 9.13
CA LEU A 355 -14.09 7.07 8.72
C LEU A 355 -15.27 6.52 9.51
N MET A 356 -15.13 5.34 10.14
CA MET A 356 -16.20 4.64 10.85
C MET A 356 -16.16 4.80 12.37
N MET A 357 -15.14 5.48 12.89
CA MET A 357 -14.98 5.78 14.32
C MET A 357 -15.44 7.19 14.64
#